data_2c569abbe830f7635ce53667d0fbf526
#
_entry.id   2c569abbe830f7635ce53667d0fbf526
#
_cell.length_a   1.000
_cell.length_b   1.000
_cell.length_c   1.000
_cell.angle_alpha   90.00
_cell.angle_beta   90.00
_cell.angle_gamma   90.00
#
_symmetry.space_group_name_H-M   'P 1'
#
loop_
_entity.id
_entity.type
_entity.pdbx_description
1 polymer ?
#
loop_
_entity_poly.entity_id
_entity_poly.type
_entity_poly.pdbx_seq_one_letter_code
_entity_poly.pdbx_strand_id
1 'polypeptide(L)'
;MFEAILKSLVSQVDGAQGAIFLDGDGEAVMWHTQGDGNELRLRAAYVAVLVRTSRSITSRLHGGNITTLLVEYENCQFLIQNLARGYFLALELDKSANLGQALRQVGPVVEVLCQEIAA
;
A
#
# COMPACT_ATOMS: atom_id res chain seq x y z
N MET A 1 12.86 5.96 -10.29
CA MET A 1 11.47 6.34 -10.65
C MET A 1 10.46 5.99 -9.56
N PHE A 2 10.40 4.75 -9.10
CA PHE A 2 9.45 4.36 -8.05
C PHE A 2 9.64 5.15 -6.75
N GLU A 3 10.89 5.38 -6.35
CA GLU A 3 11.17 6.11 -5.11
C GLU A 3 10.59 7.54 -5.14
N ALA A 4 10.76 8.24 -6.25
CA ALA A 4 10.23 9.60 -6.40
C ALA A 4 8.69 9.62 -6.34
N ILE A 5 8.05 8.62 -6.93
CA ILE A 5 6.59 8.48 -6.92
C ILE A 5 6.11 8.26 -5.48
N LEU A 6 6.75 7.37 -4.74
CA LEU A 6 6.37 7.07 -3.35
C LEU A 6 6.63 8.28 -2.45
N LYS A 7 7.75 8.96 -2.63
CA LYS A 7 8.08 10.18 -1.88
C LYS A 7 7.03 11.26 -2.10
N SER A 8 6.65 11.47 -3.35
CA SER A 8 5.61 12.45 -3.70
C SER A 8 4.27 12.10 -3.04
N LEU A 9 3.88 10.83 -3.09
CA LEU A 9 2.64 10.37 -2.46
C LEU A 9 2.63 10.66 -0.97
N VAL A 10 3.70 10.32 -0.25
CA VAL A 10 3.81 10.56 1.18
C VAL A 10 3.70 12.06 1.49
N SER A 11 4.32 12.91 0.68
CA SER A 11 4.31 14.37 0.91
C SER A 11 2.95 15.00 0.62
N GLN A 12 2.11 14.38 -0.19
CA GLN A 12 0.81 14.92 -0.61
C GLN A 12 -0.35 14.49 0.29
N VAL A 13 -0.10 13.62 1.25
CA VAL A 13 -1.14 13.12 2.17
C VAL A 13 -0.81 13.53 3.59
N ASP A 14 -1.69 14.31 4.21
CA ASP A 14 -1.52 14.71 5.60
C ASP A 14 -1.62 13.50 6.51
N GLY A 15 -0.59 13.29 7.31
CA GLY A 15 -0.51 12.15 8.21
C GLY A 15 0.12 10.89 7.61
N ALA A 16 0.54 10.94 6.35
CA ALA A 16 1.27 9.82 5.76
C ALA A 16 2.68 9.75 6.34
N GLN A 17 3.07 8.55 6.77
CA GLN A 17 4.39 8.29 7.37
C GLN A 17 5.33 7.60 6.39
N GLY A 18 4.80 6.75 5.52
CA GLY A 18 5.60 6.04 4.56
C GLY A 18 4.75 5.32 3.53
N ALA A 19 5.38 4.95 2.45
CA ALA A 19 4.76 4.16 1.38
C ALA A 19 5.72 3.06 0.96
N ILE A 20 5.18 1.88 0.70
CA ILE A 20 5.97 0.73 0.29
C ILE A 20 5.26 -0.02 -0.83
N PHE A 21 6.03 -0.40 -1.84
CA PHE A 21 5.58 -1.14 -3.01
C PHE A 21 6.15 -2.56 -2.90
N LEU A 22 5.26 -3.56 -2.92
CA LEU A 22 5.63 -4.96 -2.70
C LEU A 22 5.18 -5.81 -3.89
N ASP A 23 5.93 -6.89 -4.13
CA ASP A 23 5.54 -7.86 -5.15
C ASP A 23 4.51 -8.87 -4.62
N GLY A 24 4.12 -9.82 -5.48
CA GLY A 24 3.11 -10.82 -5.13
C GLY A 24 3.49 -11.77 -4.00
N ASP A 25 4.79 -11.89 -3.70
CA ASP A 25 5.28 -12.71 -2.60
C ASP A 25 5.40 -11.93 -1.30
N GLY A 26 5.11 -10.63 -1.33
CA GLY A 26 5.22 -9.75 -0.18
C GLY A 26 6.63 -9.20 0.04
N GLU A 27 7.49 -9.28 -0.96
CA GLU A 27 8.84 -8.73 -0.90
C GLU A 27 8.84 -7.26 -1.31
N ALA A 28 9.55 -6.44 -0.55
CA ALA A 28 9.64 -5.01 -0.82
C ALA A 28 10.45 -4.74 -2.08
N VAL A 29 9.83 -4.02 -3.02
CA VAL A 29 10.50 -3.59 -4.25
C VAL A 29 11.12 -2.20 -4.04
N MET A 30 10.35 -1.28 -3.47
CA MET A 30 10.79 0.09 -3.19
C MET A 30 9.96 0.64 -2.03
N TRP A 31 10.54 1.55 -1.27
CA TRP A 31 9.84 2.23 -0.18
C TRP A 31 10.40 3.63 0.04
N HIS A 32 9.56 4.46 0.67
CA HIS A 32 9.96 5.76 1.19
C HIS A 32 9.27 5.96 2.54
N THR A 33 10.01 6.41 3.53
CA THR A 33 9.45 6.72 4.85
C THR A 33 10.16 7.92 5.46
N GLN A 34 9.43 8.66 6.31
CA GLN A 34 9.99 9.71 7.14
C GLN A 34 10.64 9.16 8.41
N GLY A 35 10.39 7.89 8.73
CA GLY A 35 10.93 7.20 9.89
C GLY A 35 11.93 6.12 9.52
N ASP A 36 11.92 5.04 10.29
CA ASP A 36 12.85 3.91 10.10
C ASP A 36 12.36 2.98 9.00
N GLY A 37 13.15 2.84 7.93
CA GLY A 37 12.81 1.98 6.80
C GLY A 37 12.75 0.51 7.17
N ASN A 38 13.55 0.04 8.10
CA ASN A 38 13.51 -1.35 8.56
C ASN A 38 12.20 -1.66 9.29
N GLU A 39 11.71 -0.73 10.10
CA GLU A 39 10.42 -0.88 10.77
C GLU A 39 9.26 -0.86 9.79
N LEU A 40 9.29 0.02 8.80
CA LEU A 40 8.26 0.04 7.75
C LEU A 40 8.21 -1.29 7.01
N ARG A 41 9.36 -1.80 6.61
CA ARG A 41 9.45 -3.08 5.89
C ARG A 41 8.94 -4.24 6.73
N LEU A 42 9.24 -4.25 8.02
CA LEU A 42 8.75 -5.28 8.93
C LEU A 42 7.23 -5.25 9.07
N ARG A 43 6.67 -4.05 9.31
CA ARG A 43 5.22 -3.90 9.40
C ARG A 43 4.54 -4.29 8.09
N ALA A 44 5.12 -3.90 6.96
CA ALA A 44 4.59 -4.25 5.65
C ALA A 44 4.62 -5.77 5.39
N ALA A 45 5.63 -6.47 5.90
CA ALA A 45 5.69 -7.92 5.78
C ALA A 45 4.51 -8.60 6.49
N TYR A 46 4.13 -8.11 7.66
CA TYR A 46 2.95 -8.60 8.37
C TYR A 46 1.65 -8.24 7.63
N VAL A 47 1.57 -7.03 7.12
CA VAL A 47 0.42 -6.60 6.31
C VAL A 47 0.28 -7.48 5.06
N ALA A 48 1.39 -7.89 4.46
CA ALA A 48 1.39 -8.77 3.29
C ALA A 48 0.70 -10.13 3.59
N VAL A 49 0.84 -10.64 4.81
CA VAL A 49 0.14 -11.87 5.22
C VAL A 49 -1.36 -11.65 5.18
N LEU A 50 -1.84 -10.51 5.68
CA LEU A 50 -3.27 -10.17 5.64
C LEU A 50 -3.77 -10.03 4.21
N VAL A 51 -3.00 -9.40 3.33
CA VAL A 51 -3.36 -9.22 1.91
C VAL A 51 -3.51 -10.59 1.24
N ARG A 52 -2.56 -11.49 1.43
CA ARG A 52 -2.62 -12.83 0.82
C ARG A 52 -3.78 -13.65 1.36
N THR A 53 -4.04 -13.56 2.66
CA THR A 53 -5.19 -14.24 3.29
C THR A 53 -6.49 -13.70 2.71
N SER A 54 -6.62 -12.40 2.54
CA SER A 54 -7.83 -11.79 1.97
C SER A 54 -8.07 -12.27 0.54
N ARG A 55 -7.03 -12.41 -0.26
CA ARG A 55 -7.13 -12.93 -1.64
C ARG A 55 -7.66 -14.36 -1.66
N SER A 56 -7.18 -15.20 -0.74
CA SER A 56 -7.63 -16.58 -0.62
C SER A 56 -9.12 -16.65 -0.29
N ILE A 57 -9.59 -15.76 0.58
CA ILE A 57 -11.00 -15.71 0.96
C ILE A 57 -11.88 -15.25 -0.20
N THR A 58 -11.47 -14.19 -0.88
CA THR A 58 -12.30 -13.59 -1.95
C THR A 58 -12.45 -14.50 -3.17
N SER A 59 -11.50 -15.39 -3.42
CA SER A 59 -11.64 -16.37 -4.50
C SER A 59 -12.87 -17.28 -4.32
N ARG A 60 -13.36 -17.40 -3.07
CA ARG A 60 -14.52 -18.23 -2.71
C ARG A 60 -15.85 -17.46 -2.69
N LEU A 61 -15.79 -16.12 -2.70
CA LEU A 61 -16.98 -15.28 -2.52
C LEU A 61 -17.60 -14.80 -3.83
N HIS A 62 -16.97 -15.09 -4.95
CA HIS A 62 -17.43 -14.67 -6.29
C HIS A 62 -17.66 -13.17 -6.44
N GLY A 63 -17.03 -12.36 -5.55
CA GLY A 63 -17.12 -10.91 -5.58
C GLY A 63 -16.06 -10.21 -6.43
N GLY A 64 -15.21 -11.00 -7.09
CA GLY A 64 -14.04 -10.47 -7.78
C GLY A 64 -12.88 -10.24 -6.82
N ASN A 65 -11.86 -9.55 -7.30
CA ASN A 65 -10.65 -9.28 -6.51
C ASN A 65 -10.86 -8.08 -5.58
N ILE A 66 -10.22 -8.12 -4.41
CA ILE A 66 -10.13 -6.95 -3.55
C ILE A 66 -9.27 -5.90 -4.24
N THR A 67 -9.76 -4.68 -4.33
CA THR A 67 -8.99 -3.56 -4.88
C THR A 67 -8.35 -2.73 -3.77
N THR A 68 -9.05 -2.53 -2.67
CA THR A 68 -8.62 -1.66 -1.56
C THR A 68 -8.89 -2.35 -0.23
N LEU A 69 -7.93 -2.24 0.68
CA LEU A 69 -8.05 -2.76 2.04
C LEU A 69 -7.52 -1.71 3.01
N LEU A 70 -8.31 -1.39 4.04
CA LEU A 70 -7.86 -0.52 5.12
C LEU A 70 -7.68 -1.37 6.38
N VAL A 71 -6.48 -1.32 6.95
CA VAL A 71 -6.18 -2.01 8.20
C VAL A 71 -5.89 -0.96 9.26
N GLU A 72 -6.73 -0.88 10.27
CA GLU A 72 -6.55 0.02 11.40
C GLU A 72 -5.91 -0.71 12.57
N TYR A 73 -4.77 -0.21 13.04
CA TYR A 73 -4.19 -0.57 14.31
C TYR A 73 -4.51 0.51 15.34
N GLU A 74 -4.20 0.27 16.58
CA GLU A 74 -4.43 1.27 17.64
C GLU A 74 -3.67 2.58 17.37
N ASN A 75 -2.45 2.48 16.84
CA ASN A 75 -1.53 3.62 16.73
C ASN A 75 -1.27 4.06 15.29
N CYS A 76 -1.72 3.32 14.31
CA CYS A 76 -1.52 3.65 12.90
C CYS A 76 -2.56 2.93 12.03
N GLN A 77 -2.53 3.25 10.72
CA GLN A 77 -3.37 2.56 9.74
C GLN A 77 -2.55 2.29 8.48
N PHE A 78 -2.96 1.27 7.74
CA PHE A 78 -2.43 1.01 6.40
C PHE A 78 -3.54 1.04 5.38
N LEU A 79 -3.38 1.87 4.37
CA LEU A 79 -4.23 1.85 3.19
C LEU A 79 -3.52 1.03 2.12
N ILE A 80 -4.13 -0.07 1.69
CA ILE A 80 -3.53 -1.03 0.78
C ILE A 80 -4.31 -1.00 -0.53
N GLN A 81 -3.57 -0.87 -1.64
CA GLN A 81 -4.13 -0.93 -2.98
C GLN A 81 -3.51 -2.11 -3.71
N ASN A 82 -4.35 -3.04 -4.15
CA ASN A 82 -3.89 -4.13 -4.97
C ASN A 82 -3.63 -3.64 -6.40
N LEU A 83 -2.53 -4.10 -6.97
CA LEU A 83 -2.06 -3.72 -8.29
C LEU A 83 -2.10 -4.95 -9.22
N ALA A 84 -1.65 -4.76 -10.46
CA ALA A 84 -1.54 -5.85 -11.41
C ALA A 84 -0.55 -6.92 -10.93
N ARG A 85 -0.75 -8.16 -11.35
CA ARG A 85 0.16 -9.29 -11.13
C ARG A 85 0.45 -9.59 -9.66
N GLY A 86 -0.50 -9.30 -8.78
CA GLY A 86 -0.36 -9.58 -7.37
C GLY A 86 0.50 -8.58 -6.58
N TYR A 87 1.06 -7.58 -7.23
CA TYR A 87 1.76 -6.49 -6.54
C TYR A 87 0.77 -5.68 -5.73
N PHE A 88 1.26 -4.98 -4.72
CA PHE A 88 0.42 -4.05 -3.97
C PHE A 88 1.22 -2.88 -3.41
N LEU A 89 0.49 -1.80 -3.15
CA LEU A 89 1.01 -0.58 -2.54
C LEU A 89 0.40 -0.46 -1.15
N ALA A 90 1.24 -0.24 -0.14
CA ALA A 90 0.79 0.02 1.23
C ALA A 90 1.24 1.40 1.65
N LEU A 91 0.27 2.23 2.06
CA LEU A 91 0.52 3.58 2.57
C LEU A 91 0.29 3.57 4.07
N GLU A 92 1.37 3.82 4.83
CA GLU A 92 1.29 3.91 6.28
C GLU A 92 0.84 5.32 6.69
N LEU A 93 -0.22 5.37 7.48
CA LEU A 93 -0.84 6.62 7.92
C LEU A 93 -0.89 6.65 9.45
N ASP A 94 -0.76 7.84 10.03
CA ASP A 94 -1.05 7.98 11.45
C ASP A 94 -2.56 7.96 11.70
N LYS A 95 -2.97 7.91 12.95
CA LYS A 95 -4.39 7.81 13.31
C LYS A 95 -5.20 9.05 12.93
N SER A 96 -4.54 10.20 12.81
CA SER A 96 -5.20 11.47 12.47
C SER A 96 -5.17 11.78 10.99
N ALA A 97 -4.62 10.90 10.16
CA ALA A 97 -4.48 11.12 8.73
C ALA A 97 -5.83 11.35 8.05
N ASN A 98 -5.81 12.20 7.03
CA ASN A 98 -6.99 12.45 6.20
C ASN A 98 -7.15 11.30 5.18
N LEU A 99 -7.99 10.33 5.55
CA LEU A 99 -8.20 9.14 4.73
C LEU A 99 -8.81 9.47 3.37
N GLY A 100 -9.71 10.44 3.30
CA GLY A 100 -10.28 10.87 2.02
C GLY A 100 -9.24 11.44 1.08
N GLN A 101 -8.30 12.24 1.61
CA GLN A 101 -7.16 12.74 0.84
C GLN A 101 -6.27 11.59 0.37
N ALA A 102 -5.99 10.62 1.25
CA ALA A 102 -5.17 9.46 0.90
C ALA A 102 -5.79 8.67 -0.26
N LEU A 103 -7.09 8.42 -0.20
CA LEU A 103 -7.81 7.71 -1.25
C LEU A 103 -7.76 8.46 -2.59
N ARG A 104 -7.87 9.79 -2.57
CA ARG A 104 -7.79 10.60 -3.79
C ARG A 104 -6.39 10.61 -4.38
N GLN A 105 -5.37 10.70 -3.54
CA GLN A 105 -3.98 10.81 -4.00
C GLN A 105 -3.41 9.47 -4.47
N VAL A 106 -3.92 8.36 -3.94
CA VAL A 106 -3.44 7.04 -4.29
C VAL A 106 -3.84 6.60 -5.70
N GLY A 107 -4.99 7.05 -6.19
CA GLY A 107 -5.51 6.63 -7.50
C GLY A 107 -4.54 6.82 -8.66
N PRO A 108 -4.04 8.04 -8.90
CA PRO A 108 -3.07 8.28 -9.99
C PRO A 108 -1.78 7.50 -9.83
N VAL A 109 -1.33 7.29 -8.59
CA VAL A 109 -0.12 6.51 -8.29
C VAL A 109 -0.34 5.05 -8.67
N VAL A 110 -1.48 4.48 -8.35
CA VAL A 110 -1.86 3.11 -8.73
C VAL A 110 -1.80 2.93 -10.24
N GLU A 111 -2.34 3.89 -11.00
CA GLU A 111 -2.31 3.83 -12.46
C GLU A 111 -0.88 3.79 -13.00
N VAL A 112 -0.01 4.66 -12.50
CA VAL A 112 1.38 4.72 -12.94
C VAL A 112 2.11 3.42 -12.58
N LEU A 113 1.93 2.91 -11.36
CA LEU A 113 2.57 1.67 -10.93
C LEU A 113 2.08 0.48 -11.75
N CYS A 114 0.80 0.39 -12.04
CA CYS A 114 0.25 -0.68 -12.88
C CYS A 114 0.82 -0.64 -14.29
N GLN A 115 1.00 0.55 -14.88
CA GLN A 115 1.62 0.69 -16.19
C GLN A 115 3.07 0.19 -16.18
N GLU A 116 3.83 0.52 -15.13
CA GLU A 116 5.21 0.07 -15.00
C GLU A 116 5.31 -1.45 -14.81
N ILE A 117 4.41 -2.04 -14.04
CA ILE A 117 4.37 -3.50 -13.86
C ILE A 117 4.03 -4.20 -15.18
N ALA A 118 3.13 -3.62 -15.98
CA ALA A 118 2.71 -4.19 -17.24
C ALA A 118 3.77 -4.05 -18.35
N ALA A 119 4.65 -3.07 -18.21
CA ALA A 119 5.75 -2.90 -19.16
C ALA A 119 6.81 -3.97 -18.96
#